data_83e797da2fe0d3802fcfac6337ea3e00
#
_entry.id   83e797da2fe0d3802fcfac6337ea3e00
#
_cell.length_a   1.000
_cell.length_b   1.000
_cell.length_c   1.000
_cell.angle_alpha   90.00
_cell.angle_beta   90.00
_cell.angle_gamma   90.00
#
_symmetry.space_group_name_H-M   'P 1'
#
loop_
_entity.id
_entity.type
_entity.pdbx_description
1 polymer ?
#
loop_
_entity_poly.entity_id
_entity_poly.type
_entity_poly.pdbx_seq_one_letter_code
_entity_poly.pdbx_strand_id
1 'polypeptide(L)'
;LVEAGFNKDKFYIDDETPNYYHPGKSGRVFLNKGKEKVIAFFGDIHPKILKKLDIKSEALVGFEIFLDNIKHPKKSLKDQKTQYKYSDFQKSERDFAFVLDKNFKVQELIDIISNVDKELIKSVKVFDVYEGINIPENKKSIALNVTIQSLEKTLNEEDLNKINQLIISAVETKTDAKIRS
;
A
#
# COMPACT_ATOMS: atom_id res chain seq x y z
N LEU A 1 4.97 -10.18 7.57
CA LEU A 1 5.60 -9.39 8.64
C LEU A 1 4.56 -8.77 9.58
N VAL A 2 3.51 -8.16 9.09
CA VAL A 2 2.43 -7.61 9.93
C VAL A 2 1.76 -8.72 10.75
N GLU A 3 1.46 -9.87 10.14
CA GLU A 3 0.92 -11.05 10.82
C GLU A 3 1.89 -11.60 11.89
N ALA A 4 3.19 -11.37 11.72
CA ALA A 4 4.20 -11.69 12.70
C ALA A 4 4.30 -10.65 13.85
N GLY A 5 3.41 -9.66 13.88
CA GLY A 5 3.34 -8.67 14.96
C GLY A 5 4.14 -7.39 14.75
N PHE A 6 4.66 -7.14 13.55
CA PHE A 6 5.34 -5.89 13.25
C PHE A 6 4.33 -4.79 12.93
N ASN A 7 4.56 -3.58 13.47
CA ASN A 7 3.73 -2.44 13.15
C ASN A 7 3.95 -2.00 11.68
N LYS A 8 2.87 -1.95 10.91
CA LYS A 8 2.87 -1.54 9.50
C LYS A 8 3.50 -0.16 9.28
N ASP A 9 3.29 0.77 10.20
CA ASP A 9 3.80 2.15 10.10
C ASP A 9 5.32 2.27 10.24
N LYS A 10 5.99 1.18 10.61
CA LYS A 10 7.46 1.11 10.73
C LYS A 10 8.15 0.53 9.50
N PHE A 11 7.38 0.12 8.50
CA PHE A 11 7.95 -0.36 7.25
C PHE A 11 8.21 0.80 6.28
N TYR A 12 9.38 0.77 5.69
CA TYR A 12 9.79 1.67 4.61
C TYR A 12 10.17 0.82 3.43
N ILE A 13 9.75 1.23 2.25
CA ILE A 13 9.98 0.50 1.00
C ILE A 13 10.63 1.45 0.01
N ASP A 14 11.62 0.95 -0.73
CA ASP A 14 12.15 1.60 -1.91
C ASP A 14 12.37 0.56 -3.03
N ASP A 15 12.85 1.02 -4.18
CA ASP A 15 12.99 0.27 -5.42
C ASP A 15 14.42 -0.23 -5.70
N GLU A 16 15.36 -0.02 -4.78
CA GLU A 16 16.71 -0.56 -4.93
C GLU A 16 16.75 -2.05 -4.58
N THR A 17 16.82 -2.89 -5.57
CA THR A 17 16.86 -4.35 -5.42
C THR A 17 18.06 -4.96 -6.14
N PRO A 18 18.49 -6.17 -5.76
CA PRO A 18 19.48 -6.92 -6.52
C PRO A 18 19.06 -7.12 -7.97
N ASN A 19 20.03 -7.21 -8.85
CA ASN A 19 19.82 -7.30 -10.30
C ASN A 19 19.14 -8.58 -10.80
N TYR A 20 18.87 -9.52 -9.92
CA TYR A 20 18.06 -10.70 -10.23
C TYR A 20 16.56 -10.44 -10.07
N TYR A 21 16.16 -9.32 -9.51
CA TYR A 21 14.78 -8.82 -9.56
C TYR A 21 14.56 -7.92 -10.77
N HIS A 22 13.31 -7.78 -11.17
CA HIS A 22 12.90 -6.87 -12.24
C HIS A 22 13.00 -5.41 -11.77
N PRO A 23 13.71 -4.51 -12.46
CA PRO A 23 14.03 -3.18 -11.97
C PRO A 23 12.81 -2.25 -11.76
N GLY A 24 11.66 -2.56 -12.40
CA GLY A 24 10.44 -1.77 -12.24
C GLY A 24 9.30 -2.49 -11.52
N LYS A 25 9.53 -3.73 -11.03
CA LYS A 25 8.50 -4.55 -10.37
C LYS A 25 9.06 -5.26 -9.14
N SER A 26 9.87 -4.57 -8.39
CA SER A 26 10.48 -5.10 -7.18
C SER A 26 10.71 -4.01 -6.16
N GLY A 27 10.95 -4.40 -4.92
CA GLY A 27 11.22 -3.49 -3.82
C GLY A 27 11.96 -4.16 -2.69
N ARG A 28 12.55 -3.33 -1.83
CA ARG A 28 13.15 -3.76 -0.57
C ARG A 28 12.49 -3.10 0.62
N VAL A 29 12.52 -3.78 1.74
CA VAL A 29 11.82 -3.39 2.96
C VAL A 29 12.80 -3.13 4.08
N PHE A 30 12.57 -2.06 4.85
CA PHE A 30 13.30 -1.67 6.06
C PHE A 30 12.36 -1.49 7.24
N LEU A 31 12.89 -1.56 8.46
CA LEU A 31 12.14 -1.29 9.70
C LEU A 31 12.29 0.15 10.20
N ASN A 32 13.11 0.98 9.58
CA ASN A 32 13.33 2.36 10.02
C ASN A 32 13.67 3.28 8.84
N LYS A 33 13.52 4.59 9.04
CA LYS A 33 13.84 5.63 8.04
C LYS A 33 15.33 5.67 7.68
N GLY A 34 16.20 5.25 8.58
CA GLY A 34 17.66 5.25 8.37
C GLY A 34 18.14 4.22 7.37
N LYS A 35 17.26 3.31 6.91
CA LYS A 35 17.57 2.26 5.90
C LYS A 35 18.82 1.43 6.23
N GLU A 36 19.14 1.30 7.53
CA GLU A 36 20.38 0.66 7.96
C GLU A 36 20.46 -0.84 7.63
N LYS A 37 19.31 -1.53 7.69
CA LYS A 37 19.24 -2.96 7.44
C LYS A 37 18.03 -3.31 6.59
N VAL A 38 18.29 -3.91 5.45
CA VAL A 38 17.25 -4.52 4.61
C VAL A 38 16.71 -5.75 5.34
N ILE A 39 15.41 -5.84 5.49
CA ILE A 39 14.76 -7.01 6.11
C ILE A 39 14.10 -7.92 5.10
N ALA A 40 13.78 -7.41 3.91
CA ALA A 40 13.24 -8.24 2.84
C ALA A 40 13.50 -7.62 1.46
N PHE A 41 13.58 -8.48 0.45
CA PHE A 41 13.36 -8.16 -0.95
C PHE A 41 12.10 -8.86 -1.43
N PHE A 42 11.42 -8.27 -2.41
CA PHE A 42 10.27 -8.87 -3.08
C PHE A 42 10.10 -8.33 -4.50
N GLY A 43 9.44 -9.08 -5.34
CA GLY A 43 9.10 -8.63 -6.70
C GLY A 43 9.21 -9.72 -7.75
N ASP A 44 9.06 -9.31 -9.01
CA ASP A 44 9.24 -10.19 -10.15
C ASP A 44 10.73 -10.54 -10.32
N ILE A 45 11.00 -11.79 -10.58
CA ILE A 45 12.36 -12.24 -10.98
C ILE A 45 12.64 -11.72 -12.40
N HIS A 46 13.86 -11.26 -12.60
CA HIS A 46 14.26 -10.64 -13.87
C HIS A 46 14.08 -11.61 -15.06
N PRO A 47 13.39 -11.23 -16.15
CA PRO A 47 13.09 -12.11 -17.29
C PRO A 47 14.30 -12.79 -17.90
N LYS A 48 15.48 -12.14 -17.90
CA LYS A 48 16.74 -12.76 -18.36
C LYS A 48 17.14 -13.98 -17.55
N ILE A 49 16.81 -14.01 -16.25
CA ILE A 49 17.12 -15.15 -15.38
C ILE A 49 16.14 -16.28 -15.67
N LEU A 50 14.85 -15.98 -15.81
CA LEU A 50 13.84 -16.97 -16.19
C LEU A 50 14.23 -17.66 -17.50
N LYS A 51 14.65 -16.89 -18.50
CA LYS A 51 15.13 -17.42 -19.77
C LYS A 51 16.39 -18.28 -19.63
N LYS A 52 17.35 -17.86 -18.79
CA LYS A 52 18.61 -18.61 -18.55
C LYS A 52 18.36 -19.95 -17.86
N LEU A 53 17.33 -20.02 -17.02
CA LEU A 53 16.93 -21.21 -16.26
C LEU A 53 15.88 -22.06 -17.00
N ASP A 54 15.53 -21.71 -18.24
CA ASP A 54 14.47 -22.34 -19.06
C ASP A 54 13.12 -22.42 -18.35
N ILE A 55 12.82 -21.39 -17.53
CA ILE A 55 11.52 -21.28 -16.85
C ILE A 55 10.52 -20.67 -17.82
N LYS A 56 9.52 -21.46 -18.22
CA LYS A 56 8.46 -21.08 -19.15
C LYS A 56 7.30 -20.37 -18.41
N SER A 57 7.61 -19.24 -17.80
CA SER A 57 6.60 -18.40 -17.14
C SER A 57 6.79 -16.96 -17.58
N GLU A 58 5.69 -16.22 -17.80
CA GLU A 58 5.73 -14.79 -18.14
C GLU A 58 6.18 -13.96 -16.95
N ALA A 59 5.84 -14.39 -15.73
CA ALA A 59 6.26 -13.76 -14.49
C ALA A 59 6.46 -14.81 -13.40
N LEU A 60 7.47 -14.62 -12.58
CA LEU A 60 7.73 -15.37 -11.36
C LEU A 60 7.99 -14.37 -10.24
N VAL A 61 7.11 -14.33 -9.25
CA VAL A 61 7.25 -13.47 -8.09
C VAL A 61 8.01 -14.21 -7.00
N GLY A 62 9.02 -13.53 -6.44
CA GLY A 62 9.81 -14.05 -5.33
C GLY A 62 9.87 -13.07 -4.16
N PHE A 63 10.24 -13.59 -3.01
CA PHE A 63 10.59 -12.78 -1.85
C PHE A 63 11.68 -13.46 -1.01
N GLU A 64 12.47 -12.64 -0.35
CA GLU A 64 13.52 -13.05 0.59
C GLU A 64 13.35 -12.29 1.89
N ILE A 65 13.46 -12.95 3.03
CA ILE A 65 13.36 -12.31 4.35
C ILE A 65 14.65 -12.62 5.12
N PHE A 66 15.34 -11.58 5.59
CA PHE A 66 16.59 -11.67 6.35
C PHE A 66 16.27 -11.68 7.85
N LEU A 67 16.06 -12.87 8.41
CA LEU A 67 15.64 -13.02 9.82
C LEU A 67 16.68 -12.43 10.78
N ASP A 68 17.97 -12.54 10.49
CA ASP A 68 19.06 -11.99 11.31
C ASP A 68 19.05 -10.46 11.40
N ASN A 69 18.41 -9.80 10.43
CA ASN A 69 18.25 -8.36 10.42
C ASN A 69 17.02 -7.89 11.23
N ILE A 70 16.18 -8.81 11.64
CA ILE A 70 15.00 -8.54 12.44
C ILE A 70 15.39 -8.65 13.92
N LYS A 71 15.37 -7.51 14.61
CA LYS A 71 15.64 -7.51 16.07
C LYS A 71 14.54 -8.28 16.79
N HIS A 72 14.92 -9.25 17.58
CA HIS A 72 13.98 -9.87 18.52
C HIS A 72 13.31 -8.80 19.37
N PRO A 73 11.98 -8.81 19.52
CA PRO A 73 11.30 -7.88 20.40
C PRO A 73 11.89 -8.05 21.81
N LYS A 74 12.44 -6.96 22.37
CA LYS A 74 12.81 -6.96 23.77
C LYS A 74 11.53 -7.28 24.54
N LYS A 75 11.56 -8.23 25.46
CA LYS A 75 10.47 -8.51 26.41
C LYS A 75 10.22 -7.27 27.28
N SER A 76 9.58 -6.27 26.74
CA SER A 76 9.08 -5.12 27.47
C SER A 76 7.57 -5.35 27.66
N LEU A 77 7.07 -4.96 28.81
CA LEU A 77 5.63 -4.97 29.12
C LEU A 77 4.79 -4.14 28.10
N LYS A 78 5.45 -3.41 27.18
CA LYS A 78 4.83 -2.69 26.06
C LYS A 78 4.56 -3.57 24.84
N ASP A 79 5.03 -4.80 24.81
CA ASP A 79 4.77 -5.76 23.72
C ASP A 79 3.45 -6.53 23.91
N GLN A 80 2.60 -6.10 24.82
CA GLN A 80 1.22 -6.55 24.84
C GLN A 80 0.58 -6.09 23.53
N LYS A 81 0.11 -7.05 22.74
CA LYS A 81 -0.71 -6.77 21.55
C LYS A 81 -1.76 -5.74 21.96
N THR A 82 -1.79 -4.60 21.29
CA THR A 82 -2.84 -3.59 21.48
C THR A 82 -4.18 -4.31 21.48
N GLN A 83 -5.00 -4.06 22.49
CA GLN A 83 -6.31 -4.66 22.59
C GLN A 83 -7.05 -4.42 21.26
N TYR A 84 -7.49 -5.49 20.61
CA TYR A 84 -8.26 -5.39 19.38
C TYR A 84 -9.57 -4.66 19.69
N LYS A 85 -9.76 -3.49 19.13
CA LYS A 85 -11.01 -2.73 19.21
C LYS A 85 -11.92 -3.24 18.12
N TYR A 86 -12.83 -4.10 18.48
CA TYR A 86 -13.89 -4.54 17.59
C TYR A 86 -14.97 -3.47 17.48
N SER A 87 -15.52 -3.29 16.29
CA SER A 87 -16.69 -2.45 16.06
C SER A 87 -17.86 -3.34 15.62
N ASP A 88 -18.97 -3.23 16.32
CA ASP A 88 -20.24 -3.87 15.96
C ASP A 88 -20.98 -3.13 14.85
N PHE A 89 -20.52 -1.93 14.50
CA PHE A 89 -21.16 -1.12 13.46
C PHE A 89 -20.75 -1.57 12.06
N GLN A 90 -21.68 -1.42 11.12
CA GLN A 90 -21.49 -1.82 9.74
C GLN A 90 -20.34 -1.04 9.10
N LYS A 91 -19.45 -1.76 8.44
CA LYS A 91 -18.44 -1.17 7.57
C LYS A 91 -19.05 -0.79 6.22
N SER A 92 -18.58 0.30 5.63
CA SER A 92 -18.90 0.71 4.27
C SER A 92 -17.63 0.65 3.41
N GLU A 93 -17.78 0.24 2.17
CA GLU A 93 -16.69 0.20 1.20
C GLU A 93 -17.00 1.18 0.07
N ARG A 94 -15.99 1.94 -0.35
CA ARG A 94 -16.09 2.92 -1.43
C ARG A 94 -14.92 2.76 -2.37
N ASP A 95 -15.23 2.72 -3.66
CA ASP A 95 -14.22 2.63 -4.71
C ASP A 95 -13.94 4.02 -5.27
N PHE A 96 -12.66 4.28 -5.49
CA PHE A 96 -12.16 5.49 -6.11
C PHE A 96 -11.21 5.11 -7.24
N ALA A 97 -11.24 5.88 -8.32
CA ALA A 97 -10.26 5.80 -9.38
C ALA A 97 -9.62 7.17 -9.61
N PHE A 98 -8.31 7.26 -9.50
CA PHE A 98 -7.56 8.49 -9.71
C PHE A 98 -6.61 8.35 -10.89
N VAL A 99 -6.59 9.37 -11.75
CA VAL A 99 -5.64 9.47 -12.84
C VAL A 99 -4.45 10.30 -12.38
N LEU A 100 -3.26 9.69 -12.38
CA LEU A 100 -2.01 10.22 -11.85
C LEU A 100 -0.89 10.08 -12.87
N ASP A 101 0.21 10.78 -12.65
CA ASP A 101 1.41 10.57 -13.46
C ASP A 101 1.94 9.13 -13.33
N LYS A 102 2.47 8.60 -14.44
CA LYS A 102 2.94 7.22 -14.52
C LYS A 102 4.00 6.90 -13.46
N ASN A 103 4.86 7.86 -13.13
CA ASN A 103 5.92 7.72 -12.15
C ASN A 103 5.47 7.96 -10.70
N PHE A 104 4.21 8.35 -10.49
CA PHE A 104 3.70 8.61 -9.14
C PHE A 104 3.69 7.31 -8.31
N LYS A 105 4.20 7.38 -7.09
CA LYS A 105 4.30 6.22 -6.20
C LYS A 105 2.94 5.91 -5.57
N VAL A 106 2.42 4.72 -5.84
CA VAL A 106 1.12 4.27 -5.32
C VAL A 106 1.04 4.33 -3.80
N GLN A 107 2.15 4.09 -3.11
CA GLN A 107 2.20 4.18 -1.65
C GLN A 107 1.87 5.60 -1.15
N GLU A 108 2.30 6.64 -1.84
CA GLU A 108 1.99 8.02 -1.47
C GLU A 108 0.47 8.29 -1.55
N LEU A 109 -0.22 7.73 -2.56
CA LEU A 109 -1.67 7.83 -2.66
C LEU A 109 -2.38 7.13 -1.48
N ILE A 110 -1.94 5.91 -1.14
CA ILE A 110 -2.44 5.17 0.02
C ILE A 110 -2.24 5.97 1.30
N ASP A 111 -1.06 6.55 1.49
CA ASP A 111 -0.72 7.34 2.68
C ASP A 111 -1.56 8.61 2.77
N ILE A 112 -1.77 9.32 1.64
CA ILE A 112 -2.64 10.52 1.60
C ILE A 112 -4.04 10.16 2.06
N ILE A 113 -4.64 9.12 1.49
CA ILE A 113 -6.02 8.70 1.80
C ILE A 113 -6.12 8.22 3.26
N SER A 114 -5.21 7.35 3.69
CA SER A 114 -5.21 6.79 5.04
C SER A 114 -5.07 7.86 6.14
N ASN A 115 -4.47 9.01 5.82
CA ASN A 115 -4.29 10.13 6.75
C ASN A 115 -5.44 11.15 6.71
N VAL A 116 -6.47 10.98 5.86
CA VAL A 116 -7.64 11.88 5.86
C VAL A 116 -8.40 11.78 7.16
N ASP A 117 -8.67 10.55 7.59
CA ASP A 117 -9.31 10.27 8.86
C ASP A 117 -8.88 8.88 9.38
N LYS A 118 -7.97 8.89 10.37
CA LYS A 118 -7.40 7.65 10.93
C LYS A 118 -8.38 6.85 11.79
N GLU A 119 -9.46 7.50 12.25
CA GLU A 119 -10.47 6.86 13.06
C GLU A 119 -11.54 6.17 12.22
N LEU A 120 -11.89 6.74 11.08
CA LEU A 120 -12.91 6.20 10.19
C LEU A 120 -12.32 5.30 9.10
N ILE A 121 -11.19 5.65 8.49
CA ILE A 121 -10.57 4.86 7.42
C ILE A 121 -9.79 3.69 8.01
N LYS A 122 -10.30 2.48 7.79
CA LYS A 122 -9.70 1.24 8.34
C LYS A 122 -8.72 0.58 7.39
N SER A 123 -8.97 0.65 6.09
CA SER A 123 -8.05 0.13 5.07
C SER A 123 -8.19 0.85 3.74
N VAL A 124 -7.09 0.92 3.02
CA VAL A 124 -7.01 1.40 1.63
C VAL A 124 -6.32 0.30 0.84
N LYS A 125 -6.96 -0.25 -0.19
CA LYS A 125 -6.45 -1.34 -1.00
C LYS A 125 -6.52 -0.97 -2.48
N VAL A 126 -5.41 -1.00 -3.17
CA VAL A 126 -5.38 -0.90 -4.63
C VAL A 126 -5.78 -2.25 -5.20
N PHE A 127 -6.72 -2.25 -6.12
CA PHE A 127 -7.17 -3.47 -6.79
C PHE A 127 -6.96 -3.43 -8.31
N ASP A 128 -6.72 -2.24 -8.90
CA ASP A 128 -6.41 -2.15 -10.32
C ASP A 128 -5.47 -0.97 -10.62
N VAL A 129 -4.59 -1.15 -11.61
CA VAL A 129 -3.75 -0.11 -12.18
C VAL A 129 -3.85 -0.23 -13.70
N TYR A 130 -4.49 0.74 -14.33
CA TYR A 130 -4.78 0.71 -15.75
C TYR A 130 -3.97 1.77 -16.52
N GLU A 131 -3.33 1.33 -17.60
CA GLU A 131 -2.65 2.17 -18.58
C GLU A 131 -3.21 1.77 -19.96
N GLY A 132 -3.88 2.65 -20.67
CA GLY A 132 -4.44 2.29 -21.95
C GLY A 132 -5.41 3.34 -22.51
N ILE A 133 -6.35 2.91 -23.33
CA ILE A 133 -7.31 3.77 -24.03
C ILE A 133 -8.04 4.67 -23.02
N ASN A 134 -8.14 5.96 -23.34
CA ASN A 134 -8.72 7.01 -22.49
C ASN A 134 -7.88 7.46 -21.29
N ILE A 135 -6.63 7.01 -21.17
CA ILE A 135 -5.65 7.54 -20.22
C ILE A 135 -4.51 8.18 -21.04
N PRO A 136 -4.07 9.41 -20.74
CA PRO A 136 -2.91 10.02 -21.41
C PRO A 136 -1.65 9.14 -21.30
N GLU A 137 -0.79 9.15 -22.32
CA GLU A 137 0.38 8.25 -22.39
C GLU A 137 1.33 8.31 -21.18
N ASN A 138 1.43 9.49 -20.55
CA ASN A 138 2.27 9.71 -19.36
C ASN A 138 1.53 9.53 -18.04
N LYS A 139 0.29 9.04 -18.07
CA LYS A 139 -0.56 8.84 -16.90
C LYS A 139 -1.00 7.39 -16.73
N LYS A 140 -1.44 7.07 -15.54
CA LYS A 140 -2.08 5.81 -15.16
C LYS A 140 -3.31 6.08 -14.31
N SER A 141 -4.29 5.21 -14.39
CA SER A 141 -5.44 5.18 -13.50
C SER A 141 -5.20 4.17 -12.40
N ILE A 142 -5.33 4.59 -11.15
CA ILE A 142 -5.21 3.71 -9.97
C ILE A 142 -6.59 3.59 -9.36
N ALA A 143 -7.12 2.36 -9.34
CA ALA A 143 -8.38 2.04 -8.69
C ALA A 143 -8.13 1.44 -7.30
N LEU A 144 -8.80 1.97 -6.30
CA LEU A 144 -8.64 1.56 -4.92
C LEU A 144 -9.97 1.50 -4.18
N ASN A 145 -10.04 0.58 -3.24
CA ASN A 145 -11.15 0.39 -2.32
C ASN A 145 -10.77 0.96 -0.95
N VAL A 146 -11.64 1.79 -0.39
CA VAL A 146 -11.51 2.36 0.95
C VAL A 146 -12.57 1.76 1.85
N THR A 147 -12.15 1.07 2.92
CA THR A 147 -13.04 0.58 3.96
C THR A 147 -13.18 1.62 5.05
N ILE A 148 -14.41 2.04 5.30
CA ILE A 148 -14.77 3.09 6.27
C ILE A 148 -15.64 2.45 7.36
N GLN A 149 -15.29 2.66 8.64
CA GLN A 149 -16.06 2.15 9.77
C GLN A 149 -15.84 3.01 11.00
N SER A 150 -16.93 3.40 11.66
CA SER A 150 -16.88 4.06 12.96
C SER A 150 -16.87 3.04 14.11
N LEU A 151 -16.31 3.46 15.25
CA LEU A 151 -16.41 2.72 16.53
C LEU A 151 -17.59 3.18 17.39
N GLU A 152 -18.29 4.26 17.00
CA GLU A 152 -19.28 4.95 17.83
C GLU A 152 -20.69 4.84 17.29
N LYS A 153 -20.86 4.78 15.96
CA LYS A 153 -22.19 4.77 15.31
C LYS A 153 -22.15 4.12 13.93
N THR A 154 -23.31 3.70 13.45
CA THR A 154 -23.46 3.39 12.01
C THR A 154 -23.41 4.70 11.21
N LEU A 155 -22.57 4.74 10.18
CA LEU A 155 -22.43 5.91 9.30
C LEU A 155 -23.64 5.98 8.35
N ASN A 156 -24.21 7.17 8.23
CA ASN A 156 -25.26 7.45 7.26
C ASN A 156 -24.67 7.97 5.93
N GLU A 157 -25.51 8.14 4.91
CA GLU A 157 -25.05 8.62 3.58
C GLU A 157 -24.42 10.01 3.63
N GLU A 158 -24.87 10.90 4.52
CA GLU A 158 -24.26 12.22 4.67
C GLU A 158 -22.84 12.14 5.24
N ASP A 159 -22.63 11.27 6.26
CA ASP A 159 -21.31 11.01 6.84
C ASP A 159 -20.37 10.45 5.78
N LEU A 160 -20.84 9.48 4.99
CA LEU A 160 -20.06 8.84 3.91
C LEU A 160 -19.74 9.83 2.78
N ASN A 161 -20.68 10.68 2.40
CA ASN A 161 -20.44 11.69 1.35
C ASN A 161 -19.41 12.74 1.81
N LYS A 162 -19.43 13.13 3.07
CA LYS A 162 -18.40 14.03 3.63
C LYS A 162 -17.01 13.41 3.55
N ILE A 163 -16.87 12.15 3.96
CA ILE A 163 -15.58 11.42 3.86
C ILE A 163 -15.14 11.29 2.43
N ASN A 164 -16.04 10.95 1.50
CA ASN A 164 -15.72 10.86 0.08
C ASN A 164 -15.15 12.18 -0.45
N GLN A 165 -15.80 13.30 -0.15
CA GLN A 165 -15.33 14.63 -0.56
C GLN A 165 -13.97 14.98 0.06
N LEU A 166 -13.74 14.63 1.33
CA LEU A 166 -12.47 14.86 2.00
C LEU A 166 -11.34 14.03 1.34
N ILE A 167 -11.61 12.79 0.98
CA ILE A 167 -10.64 11.93 0.28
C ILE A 167 -10.29 12.54 -1.07
N ILE A 168 -11.29 12.89 -1.89
CA ILE A 168 -11.08 13.48 -3.21
C ILE A 168 -10.29 14.78 -3.10
N SER A 169 -10.72 15.70 -2.24
CA SER A 169 -10.05 16.98 -2.03
C SER A 169 -8.62 16.82 -1.53
N ALA A 170 -8.36 15.88 -0.62
CA ALA A 170 -7.03 15.62 -0.10
C ALA A 170 -6.08 15.09 -1.18
N VAL A 171 -6.57 14.22 -2.05
CA VAL A 171 -5.77 13.69 -3.16
C VAL A 171 -5.52 14.79 -4.19
N GLU A 172 -6.53 15.52 -4.64
CA GLU A 172 -6.40 16.60 -5.63
C GLU A 172 -5.52 17.76 -5.14
N THR A 173 -5.55 18.06 -3.84
CA THR A 173 -4.72 19.14 -3.26
C THR A 173 -3.26 18.76 -3.13
N LYS A 174 -2.99 17.48 -2.81
CA LYS A 174 -1.62 17.01 -2.54
C LYS A 174 -0.93 16.41 -3.77
N THR A 175 -1.68 16.20 -4.84
CA THR A 175 -1.19 15.62 -6.08
C THR A 175 -1.85 16.33 -7.27
N ASP A 176 -1.34 16.10 -8.49
CA ASP A 176 -1.99 16.53 -9.73
C ASP A 176 -3.04 15.52 -10.22
N ALA A 177 -3.55 14.69 -9.31
CA ALA A 177 -4.53 13.66 -9.60
C ALA A 177 -5.90 14.27 -9.93
N LYS A 178 -6.62 13.60 -10.81
CA LYS A 178 -8.04 13.85 -11.05
C LYS A 178 -8.82 12.57 -10.80
N ILE A 179 -9.97 12.71 -10.14
CA ILE A 179 -10.88 11.58 -10.03
C ILE A 179 -11.37 11.19 -11.42
N ARG A 180 -11.40 9.89 -11.68
CA ARG A 180 -11.99 9.33 -12.89
C ARG A 180 -13.46 9.02 -12.61
N SER A 181 -14.34 9.76 -13.26
CA SER A 181 -15.78 9.50 -13.26
C SER A 181 -16.14 8.38 -14.25
#